data_57e749ae9127c3ddd1a551f64d9adc9c
#
_entry.id   57e749ae9127c3ddd1a551f64d9adc9c
#
_cell.length_a   1.000
_cell.length_b   1.000
_cell.length_c   1.000
_cell.angle_alpha   90.00
_cell.angle_beta   90.00
_cell.angle_gamma   90.00
#
_symmetry.space_group_name_H-M   'P 1'
#
loop_
_entity.id
_entity.type
_entity.pdbx_description
1 polymer ?
#
loop_
_entity_poly.entity_id
_entity_poly.type
_entity_poly.pdbx_seq_one_letter_code
_entity_poly.pdbx_strand_id
1 'polypeptide(L)'
;MTVYAIFTYIGIAAFILTLLRFFIAKPQHLLISFLQHFVGSLFIFSGFVKAVDPMGTSIKMHEYFEAMHLEFMNPLSTAFSVAMITIEIVLGVAVIVGWRKKLTAALLLLMTLFFTLLTGFTYLSGYSPSILFWGLFVLASFGISLYAISENSSLKKFGIISGFGSIIIILLGIKFSNALFTEAFTETKMKVTDCGCFGDFIKLKPWETFWKDVFLDFIILVLALKYNHISRLFTELGRSFATYGTLLLSLFFCLYNFVWNEPVIDFRPYKIGNDINEMRRMVKPEIKDYVFVYKNKTSNEEKEFKTAELVNLTEDWEYVSRKDIVLDPGIPAKITNLYIFNEDREEVTDDLLNDPEYSLVVISYKLSKTCDDCFAEHLNDLAAESKKAGITFYGITSDDATEFISKNNVPFNFYSADETPLKTIIRSNPGLLLLKNGVVVNKWHRKHLPSFETLDKAYFKK
;
A
#
# COMPACT_ATOMS: atom_id res chain seq x y z
N MET A 1 7.17 -13.07 -3.04
CA MET A 1 6.10 -13.60 -3.93
C MET A 1 5.92 -12.61 -5.07
N THR A 2 5.70 -13.06 -6.31
CA THR A 2 5.55 -12.18 -7.49
C THR A 2 4.08 -12.05 -7.89
N VAL A 3 3.74 -11.02 -8.70
CA VAL A 3 2.39 -10.85 -9.30
C VAL A 3 1.96 -12.11 -10.06
N TYR A 4 2.90 -12.71 -10.79
CA TYR A 4 2.64 -13.94 -11.56
C TYR A 4 2.23 -15.10 -10.66
N ALA A 5 2.89 -15.25 -9.50
CA ALA A 5 2.51 -16.30 -8.54
C ALA A 5 1.09 -16.07 -7.99
N ILE A 6 0.72 -14.81 -7.66
CA ILE A 6 -0.65 -14.50 -7.20
C ILE A 6 -1.66 -14.86 -8.28
N PHE A 7 -1.45 -14.40 -9.52
CA PHE A 7 -2.37 -14.69 -10.61
C PHE A 7 -2.48 -16.18 -10.91
N THR A 8 -1.39 -16.94 -10.76
CA THR A 8 -1.40 -18.38 -10.90
C THR A 8 -2.26 -19.03 -9.82
N TYR A 9 -2.06 -18.70 -8.54
CA TYR A 9 -2.86 -19.28 -7.45
C TYR A 9 -4.34 -18.87 -7.54
N ILE A 10 -4.64 -17.62 -7.85
CA ILE A 10 -6.01 -17.14 -8.08
C ILE A 10 -6.62 -17.81 -9.31
N GLY A 11 -5.84 -17.99 -10.38
CA GLY A 11 -6.29 -18.72 -11.59
C GLY A 11 -6.64 -20.18 -11.29
N ILE A 12 -5.81 -20.88 -10.49
CA ILE A 12 -6.10 -22.25 -10.04
C ILE A 12 -7.38 -22.27 -9.18
N ALA A 13 -7.53 -21.36 -8.22
CA ALA A 13 -8.73 -21.27 -7.41
C ALA A 13 -9.99 -21.00 -8.25
N ALA A 14 -9.90 -20.08 -9.20
CA ALA A 14 -10.99 -19.77 -10.14
C ALA A 14 -11.33 -20.97 -11.03
N PHE A 15 -10.33 -21.72 -11.49
CA PHE A 15 -10.54 -22.94 -12.28
C PHE A 15 -11.26 -24.01 -11.46
N ILE A 16 -10.83 -24.24 -10.20
CA ILE A 16 -11.48 -25.20 -9.30
C ILE A 16 -12.94 -24.78 -9.05
N LEU A 17 -13.19 -23.51 -8.75
CA LEU A 17 -14.56 -23.00 -8.55
C LEU A 17 -15.42 -23.16 -9.80
N THR A 18 -14.86 -22.94 -10.99
CA THR A 18 -15.56 -23.10 -12.26
C THR A 18 -15.86 -24.58 -12.53
N LEU A 19 -14.93 -25.47 -12.21
CA LEU A 19 -15.11 -26.92 -12.34
C LEU A 19 -16.18 -27.42 -11.36
N LEU A 20 -16.15 -27.03 -10.10
CA LEU A 20 -17.19 -27.36 -9.13
C LEU A 20 -18.55 -26.85 -9.61
N ARG A 21 -18.60 -25.63 -10.12
CA ARG A 21 -19.82 -25.07 -10.72
C ARG A 21 -20.34 -25.89 -11.88
N PHE A 22 -19.45 -26.36 -12.74
CA PHE A 22 -19.82 -27.21 -13.89
C PHE A 22 -20.52 -28.51 -13.47
N PHE A 23 -20.08 -29.13 -12.37
CA PHE A 23 -20.71 -30.36 -11.85
C PHE A 23 -22.04 -30.10 -11.15
N ILE A 24 -22.21 -28.92 -10.49
CA ILE A 24 -23.46 -28.60 -9.75
C ILE A 24 -24.56 -28.14 -10.72
N ALA A 25 -24.24 -27.22 -11.61
CA ALA A 25 -25.16 -26.71 -12.61
C ALA A 25 -24.36 -26.08 -13.76
N LYS A 26 -24.41 -26.72 -14.93
CA LYS A 26 -23.66 -26.33 -16.13
C LYS A 26 -23.80 -24.81 -16.41
N PRO A 27 -22.72 -24.05 -16.44
CA PRO A 27 -22.79 -22.65 -16.80
C PRO A 27 -23.12 -22.48 -18.29
N GLN A 28 -23.84 -21.40 -18.63
CA GLN A 28 -24.18 -21.12 -20.03
C GLN A 28 -22.94 -20.83 -20.87
N HIS A 29 -21.94 -20.17 -20.27
CA HIS A 29 -20.67 -19.80 -20.89
C HIS A 29 -19.50 -20.06 -19.92
N LEU A 30 -18.69 -21.06 -20.24
CA LEU A 30 -17.59 -21.50 -19.37
C LEU A 30 -16.55 -20.41 -19.16
N LEU A 31 -16.17 -19.70 -20.22
CA LEU A 31 -15.21 -18.59 -20.13
C LEU A 31 -15.70 -17.46 -19.21
N ILE A 32 -16.96 -17.03 -19.36
CA ILE A 32 -17.52 -15.98 -18.49
C ILE A 32 -17.58 -16.46 -17.04
N SER A 33 -17.90 -17.73 -16.79
CA SER A 33 -17.89 -18.30 -15.45
C SER A 33 -16.47 -18.33 -14.85
N PHE A 34 -15.46 -18.66 -15.64
CA PHE A 34 -14.06 -18.60 -15.21
C PHE A 34 -13.63 -17.16 -14.86
N LEU A 35 -13.89 -16.21 -15.75
CA LEU A 35 -13.57 -14.80 -15.50
C LEU A 35 -14.31 -14.25 -14.28
N GLN A 36 -15.56 -14.63 -14.07
CA GLN A 36 -16.37 -14.31 -12.88
C GLN A 36 -15.68 -14.79 -11.61
N HIS A 37 -15.27 -16.05 -11.56
CA HIS A 37 -14.59 -16.62 -10.38
C HIS A 37 -13.19 -16.05 -10.21
N PHE A 38 -12.46 -15.79 -11.30
CA PHE A 38 -11.12 -15.17 -11.26
C PHE A 38 -11.15 -13.76 -10.65
N VAL A 39 -12.00 -12.89 -11.20
CA VAL A 39 -12.15 -11.52 -10.69
C VAL A 39 -12.64 -11.55 -9.24
N GLY A 40 -13.66 -12.36 -8.93
CA GLY A 40 -14.20 -12.44 -7.59
C GLY A 40 -13.18 -12.92 -6.56
N SER A 41 -12.41 -13.96 -6.87
CA SER A 41 -11.36 -14.49 -5.98
C SER A 41 -10.23 -13.47 -5.78
N LEU A 42 -9.83 -12.75 -6.85
CA LEU A 42 -8.80 -11.72 -6.77
C LEU A 42 -9.24 -10.54 -5.88
N PHE A 43 -10.49 -10.09 -6.04
CA PHE A 43 -11.04 -9.00 -5.23
C PHE A 43 -11.18 -9.39 -3.75
N ILE A 44 -11.64 -10.62 -3.47
CA ILE A 44 -11.69 -11.12 -2.09
C ILE A 44 -10.29 -11.18 -1.50
N PHE A 45 -9.32 -11.74 -2.22
CA PHE A 45 -7.95 -11.87 -1.74
C PHE A 45 -7.30 -10.50 -1.49
N SER A 46 -7.37 -9.59 -2.47
CA SER A 46 -6.81 -8.25 -2.39
C SER A 46 -7.46 -7.43 -1.27
N GLY A 47 -8.78 -7.47 -1.16
CA GLY A 47 -9.51 -6.81 -0.07
C GLY A 47 -9.23 -7.44 1.30
N PHE A 48 -9.12 -8.78 1.40
CA PHE A 48 -8.80 -9.46 2.65
C PHE A 48 -7.42 -9.07 3.19
N VAL A 49 -6.40 -9.06 2.34
CA VAL A 49 -5.04 -8.65 2.74
C VAL A 49 -5.02 -7.20 3.26
N LYS A 50 -5.78 -6.31 2.63
CA LYS A 50 -5.94 -4.92 3.11
C LYS A 50 -6.79 -4.84 4.40
N ALA A 51 -7.80 -5.70 4.55
CA ALA A 51 -8.63 -5.76 5.75
C ALA A 51 -7.88 -6.24 7.00
N VAL A 52 -6.79 -6.99 6.80
CA VAL A 52 -5.87 -7.38 7.88
C VAL A 52 -5.16 -6.15 8.47
N ASP A 53 -4.79 -5.17 7.65
CA ASP A 53 -4.19 -3.90 8.10
C ASP A 53 -4.86 -2.70 7.40
N PRO A 54 -6.05 -2.27 7.83
CA PRO A 54 -6.73 -1.12 7.23
C PRO A 54 -5.98 0.19 7.41
N MET A 55 -5.17 0.31 8.47
CA MET A 55 -4.35 1.51 8.71
C MET A 55 -3.22 1.65 7.68
N GLY A 56 -2.61 0.55 7.23
CA GLY A 56 -1.65 0.58 6.13
C GLY A 56 -2.26 1.17 4.86
N THR A 57 -3.49 0.76 4.53
CA THR A 57 -4.24 1.34 3.39
C THR A 57 -4.61 2.81 3.64
N SER A 58 -4.96 3.19 4.88
CA SER A 58 -5.26 4.59 5.25
C SER A 58 -4.04 5.51 5.07
N ILE A 59 -2.86 5.05 5.46
CA ILE A 59 -1.60 5.79 5.25
C ILE A 59 -1.36 6.01 3.75
N LYS A 60 -1.59 4.99 2.92
CA LYS A 60 -1.47 5.14 1.46
C LYS A 60 -2.50 6.10 0.87
N MET A 61 -3.74 6.10 1.35
CA MET A 61 -4.74 7.08 0.93
C MET A 61 -4.32 8.50 1.30
N HIS A 62 -3.73 8.70 2.47
CA HIS A 62 -3.19 9.99 2.89
C HIS A 62 -2.08 10.48 1.94
N GLU A 63 -1.11 9.61 1.60
CA GLU A 63 -0.06 9.92 0.61
C GLU A 63 -0.66 10.30 -0.77
N TYR A 64 -1.72 9.60 -1.22
CA TYR A 64 -2.41 9.95 -2.45
C TYR A 64 -3.11 11.30 -2.37
N PHE A 65 -3.80 11.58 -1.28
CA PHE A 65 -4.48 12.87 -1.11
C PHE A 65 -3.49 14.04 -1.10
N GLU A 66 -2.35 13.91 -0.43
CA GLU A 66 -1.28 14.91 -0.47
C GLU A 66 -0.68 15.04 -1.87
N ALA A 67 -0.35 13.92 -2.52
CA ALA A 67 0.23 13.94 -3.87
C ALA A 67 -0.70 14.55 -4.93
N MET A 68 -2.01 14.45 -4.73
CA MET A 68 -3.05 15.01 -5.62
C MET A 68 -3.54 16.40 -5.20
N HIS A 69 -2.96 17.00 -4.15
CA HIS A 69 -3.40 18.28 -3.57
C HIS A 69 -4.86 18.26 -3.08
N LEU A 70 -5.23 17.15 -2.43
CA LEU A 70 -6.54 16.90 -1.81
C LEU A 70 -6.43 16.79 -0.29
N GLU A 71 -5.55 17.58 0.35
CA GLU A 71 -5.23 17.52 1.78
C GLU A 71 -6.46 17.68 2.68
N PHE A 72 -7.50 18.36 2.20
CA PHE A 72 -8.78 18.51 2.90
C PHE A 72 -9.49 17.15 3.13
N MET A 73 -9.13 16.09 2.37
CA MET A 73 -9.64 14.73 2.54
C MET A 73 -8.83 13.90 3.56
N ASN A 74 -7.69 14.37 4.02
CA ASN A 74 -6.82 13.65 4.95
C ASN A 74 -7.54 13.14 6.22
N PRO A 75 -8.45 13.90 6.85
CA PRO A 75 -9.22 13.39 8.00
C PRO A 75 -10.12 12.20 7.68
N LEU A 76 -10.49 12.03 6.41
CA LEU A 76 -11.36 10.95 5.93
C LEU A 76 -10.60 9.72 5.42
N SER A 77 -9.25 9.75 5.38
CA SER A 77 -8.42 8.69 4.79
C SER A 77 -8.72 7.31 5.37
N THR A 78 -8.91 7.21 6.69
CA THR A 78 -9.23 5.95 7.37
C THR A 78 -10.64 5.46 7.03
N ALA A 79 -11.64 6.33 7.08
CA ALA A 79 -13.02 5.96 6.74
C ALA A 79 -13.12 5.55 5.26
N PHE A 80 -12.46 6.28 4.37
CA PHE A 80 -12.39 5.96 2.95
C PHE A 80 -11.73 4.60 2.71
N SER A 81 -10.62 4.31 3.39
CA SER A 81 -9.91 3.03 3.28
C SER A 81 -10.78 1.85 3.74
N VAL A 82 -11.41 1.95 4.90
CA VAL A 82 -12.32 0.90 5.41
C VAL A 82 -13.48 0.68 4.45
N ALA A 83 -14.09 1.76 3.93
CA ALA A 83 -15.18 1.66 2.95
C ALA A 83 -14.71 0.98 1.66
N MET A 84 -13.55 1.39 1.11
CA MET A 84 -12.96 0.84 -0.10
C MET A 84 -12.65 -0.66 0.04
N ILE A 85 -11.99 -1.06 1.13
CA ILE A 85 -11.67 -2.46 1.44
C ILE A 85 -12.96 -3.30 1.55
N THR A 86 -13.94 -2.79 2.28
CA THR A 86 -15.23 -3.47 2.47
C THR A 86 -15.95 -3.66 1.14
N ILE A 87 -16.04 -2.61 0.31
CA ILE A 87 -16.66 -2.68 -1.03
C ILE A 87 -15.93 -3.68 -1.92
N GLU A 88 -14.60 -3.70 -1.87
CA GLU A 88 -13.78 -4.63 -2.66
C GLU A 88 -14.11 -6.09 -2.34
N ILE A 89 -14.15 -6.48 -1.07
CA ILE A 89 -14.50 -7.84 -0.64
C ILE A 89 -15.94 -8.17 -1.02
N VAL A 90 -16.87 -7.25 -0.78
CA VAL A 90 -18.31 -7.42 -1.08
C VAL A 90 -18.54 -7.62 -2.57
N LEU A 91 -17.89 -6.82 -3.42
CA LEU A 91 -18.00 -6.96 -4.88
C LEU A 91 -17.39 -8.29 -5.36
N GLY A 92 -16.30 -8.74 -4.75
CA GLY A 92 -15.71 -10.04 -5.02
C GLY A 92 -16.69 -11.19 -4.73
N VAL A 93 -17.34 -11.19 -3.58
CA VAL A 93 -18.38 -12.19 -3.24
C VAL A 93 -19.60 -12.02 -4.13
N ALA A 94 -20.08 -10.80 -4.32
CA ALA A 94 -21.28 -10.50 -5.11
C ALA A 94 -21.16 -11.00 -6.57
N VAL A 95 -19.97 -10.86 -7.19
CA VAL A 95 -19.76 -11.38 -8.54
C VAL A 95 -19.70 -12.90 -8.55
N ILE A 96 -19.05 -13.55 -7.59
CA ILE A 96 -18.98 -15.02 -7.50
C ILE A 96 -20.38 -15.60 -7.38
N VAL A 97 -21.23 -15.07 -6.50
CA VAL A 97 -22.57 -15.58 -6.30
C VAL A 97 -23.57 -15.11 -7.38
N GLY A 98 -23.20 -14.14 -8.21
CA GLY A 98 -24.04 -13.56 -9.26
C GLY A 98 -25.20 -12.72 -8.70
N TRP A 99 -24.94 -11.96 -7.63
CA TRP A 99 -25.90 -11.03 -7.05
C TRP A 99 -26.04 -9.80 -7.94
N ARG A 100 -27.26 -9.37 -8.23
CA ARG A 100 -27.58 -8.17 -9.05
C ARG A 100 -26.58 -7.93 -10.18
N LYS A 101 -26.40 -8.90 -11.06
CA LYS A 101 -25.34 -9.02 -12.07
C LYS A 101 -24.91 -7.72 -12.74
N LYS A 102 -25.88 -6.91 -13.23
CA LYS A 102 -25.62 -5.63 -13.90
C LYS A 102 -24.98 -4.63 -12.95
N LEU A 103 -25.57 -4.46 -11.75
CA LEU A 103 -25.08 -3.54 -10.73
C LEU A 103 -23.67 -3.93 -10.26
N THR A 104 -23.48 -5.23 -9.94
CA THR A 104 -22.19 -5.75 -9.50
C THR A 104 -21.11 -5.54 -10.56
N ALA A 105 -21.37 -5.88 -11.81
CA ALA A 105 -20.42 -5.68 -12.90
C ALA A 105 -20.09 -4.20 -13.15
N ALA A 106 -21.09 -3.31 -13.02
CA ALA A 106 -20.91 -1.87 -13.13
C ALA A 106 -20.04 -1.31 -12.01
N LEU A 107 -20.32 -1.72 -10.75
CA LEU A 107 -19.52 -1.28 -9.60
C LEU A 107 -18.09 -1.83 -9.63
N LEU A 108 -17.90 -3.07 -10.08
CA LEU A 108 -16.57 -3.64 -10.31
C LEU A 108 -15.78 -2.80 -11.33
N LEU A 109 -16.41 -2.48 -12.47
CA LEU A 109 -15.76 -1.67 -13.50
C LEU A 109 -15.40 -0.28 -12.97
N LEU A 110 -16.31 0.37 -12.25
CA LEU A 110 -16.05 1.68 -11.65
C LEU A 110 -14.89 1.62 -10.66
N MET A 111 -14.85 0.59 -9.83
CA MET A 111 -13.80 0.41 -8.82
C MET A 111 -12.44 0.10 -9.44
N THR A 112 -12.37 -0.75 -10.47
CA THR A 112 -11.10 -1.02 -11.14
C THR A 112 -10.58 0.17 -11.91
N LEU A 113 -11.44 0.90 -12.62
CA LEU A 113 -11.06 2.15 -13.28
C LEU A 113 -10.55 3.21 -12.27
N PHE A 114 -11.14 3.26 -11.07
CA PHE A 114 -10.62 4.10 -9.99
C PHE A 114 -9.20 3.65 -9.57
N PHE A 115 -8.96 2.35 -9.39
CA PHE A 115 -7.62 1.84 -9.09
C PHE A 115 -6.64 2.10 -10.25
N THR A 116 -7.06 1.94 -11.49
CA THR A 116 -6.23 2.25 -12.66
C THR A 116 -5.86 3.74 -12.72
N LEU A 117 -6.76 4.64 -12.29
CA LEU A 117 -6.44 6.07 -12.15
C LEU A 117 -5.38 6.31 -11.07
N LEU A 118 -5.51 5.68 -9.89
CA LEU A 118 -4.53 5.82 -8.80
C LEU A 118 -3.16 5.23 -9.19
N THR A 119 -3.14 4.02 -9.71
CA THR A 119 -1.89 3.34 -10.12
C THR A 119 -1.26 4.01 -11.34
N GLY A 120 -2.10 4.54 -12.24
CA GLY A 120 -1.68 5.37 -13.35
C GLY A 120 -1.05 6.68 -12.87
N PHE A 121 -1.66 7.35 -11.88
CA PHE A 121 -1.07 8.53 -11.26
C PHE A 121 0.30 8.22 -10.65
N THR A 122 0.43 7.11 -9.93
CA THR A 122 1.71 6.67 -9.36
C THR A 122 2.78 6.47 -10.44
N TYR A 123 2.50 5.63 -11.45
CA TYR A 123 3.49 5.25 -12.46
C TYR A 123 3.78 6.36 -13.47
N LEU A 124 2.71 6.95 -14.03
CA LEU A 124 2.83 7.90 -15.14
C LEU A 124 3.36 9.27 -14.69
N SER A 125 3.24 9.62 -13.40
CA SER A 125 3.86 10.85 -12.87
C SER A 125 5.38 10.89 -13.08
N GLY A 126 6.04 9.74 -13.15
CA GLY A 126 7.45 9.64 -13.52
C GLY A 126 7.81 10.22 -14.91
N TYR A 127 6.85 10.35 -15.80
CA TYR A 127 6.99 10.99 -17.12
C TYR A 127 6.60 12.48 -17.14
N SER A 128 6.26 13.07 -16.00
CA SER A 128 5.75 14.46 -15.92
C SER A 128 4.60 14.73 -16.88
N PRO A 129 3.47 13.99 -16.79
CA PRO A 129 2.37 14.15 -17.74
C PRO A 129 1.69 15.50 -17.61
N SER A 130 1.26 16.06 -18.75
CA SER A 130 0.55 17.34 -18.80
C SER A 130 -0.87 17.22 -18.20
N ILE A 131 -1.47 18.37 -17.85
CA ILE A 131 -2.87 18.44 -17.42
C ILE A 131 -3.81 17.88 -18.50
N LEU A 132 -3.48 18.10 -19.77
CA LEU A 132 -4.24 17.56 -20.90
C LEU A 132 -4.28 16.03 -20.89
N PHE A 133 -3.14 15.38 -20.60
CA PHE A 133 -3.08 13.91 -20.47
C PHE A 133 -4.03 13.42 -19.36
N TRP A 134 -3.98 14.02 -18.18
CA TRP A 134 -4.84 13.62 -17.06
C TRP A 134 -6.32 13.83 -17.37
N GLY A 135 -6.67 14.95 -18.00
CA GLY A 135 -8.04 15.22 -18.46
C GLY A 135 -8.55 14.16 -19.43
N LEU A 136 -7.74 13.78 -20.41
CA LEU A 136 -8.07 12.72 -21.38
C LEU A 136 -8.16 11.34 -20.70
N PHE A 137 -7.30 11.05 -19.73
CA PHE A 137 -7.30 9.78 -19.02
C PHE A 137 -8.56 9.60 -18.16
N VAL A 138 -8.96 10.64 -17.43
CA VAL A 138 -10.24 10.64 -16.67
C VAL A 138 -11.44 10.55 -17.62
N LEU A 139 -11.43 11.28 -18.73
CA LEU A 139 -12.50 11.27 -19.72
C LEU A 139 -12.63 9.89 -20.41
N ALA A 140 -11.50 9.21 -20.67
CA ALA A 140 -11.48 7.84 -21.17
C ALA A 140 -12.16 6.88 -20.18
N SER A 141 -11.78 6.93 -18.92
CA SER A 141 -12.35 6.07 -17.86
C SER A 141 -13.84 6.29 -17.68
N PHE A 142 -14.27 7.57 -17.65
CA PHE A 142 -15.69 7.93 -17.55
C PHE A 142 -16.49 7.49 -18.78
N GLY A 143 -15.95 7.68 -19.98
CA GLY A 143 -16.59 7.27 -21.22
C GLY A 143 -16.78 5.76 -21.34
N ILE A 144 -15.76 4.98 -20.96
CA ILE A 144 -15.84 3.51 -20.90
C ILE A 144 -16.92 3.06 -19.92
N SER A 145 -16.99 3.69 -18.75
CA SER A 145 -18.02 3.39 -17.75
C SER A 145 -19.42 3.67 -18.29
N LEU A 146 -19.64 4.84 -18.90
CA LEU A 146 -20.92 5.19 -19.51
C LEU A 146 -21.33 4.21 -20.61
N TYR A 147 -20.41 3.83 -21.48
CA TYR A 147 -20.68 2.86 -22.55
C TYR A 147 -21.12 1.51 -22.00
N ALA A 148 -20.41 1.02 -20.96
CA ALA A 148 -20.66 -0.29 -20.40
C ALA A 148 -21.96 -0.37 -19.56
N ILE A 149 -22.31 0.70 -18.86
CA ILE A 149 -23.37 0.70 -17.84
C ILE A 149 -24.71 1.22 -18.39
N SER A 150 -24.67 2.23 -19.24
CA SER A 150 -25.89 2.89 -19.72
C SER A 150 -26.69 2.01 -20.68
N GLU A 151 -28.02 2.10 -20.58
CA GLU A 151 -28.94 1.52 -21.57
C GLU A 151 -29.39 2.58 -22.61
N ASN A 152 -29.21 3.84 -22.29
CA ASN A 152 -29.60 4.96 -23.16
C ASN A 152 -28.65 5.06 -24.36
N SER A 153 -29.19 4.98 -25.58
CA SER A 153 -28.44 5.02 -26.84
C SER A 153 -27.57 6.28 -26.98
N SER A 154 -28.07 7.43 -26.56
CA SER A 154 -27.33 8.70 -26.64
C SER A 154 -26.14 8.72 -25.68
N LEU A 155 -26.32 8.22 -24.43
CA LEU A 155 -25.25 8.12 -23.48
C LEU A 155 -24.21 7.07 -23.89
N LYS A 156 -24.61 5.97 -24.54
CA LYS A 156 -23.67 5.00 -25.12
C LYS A 156 -22.83 5.62 -26.23
N LYS A 157 -23.45 6.38 -27.13
CA LYS A 157 -22.71 7.10 -28.21
C LYS A 157 -21.72 8.09 -27.61
N PHE A 158 -22.15 8.87 -26.61
CA PHE A 158 -21.26 9.79 -25.90
C PHE A 158 -20.12 9.04 -25.21
N GLY A 159 -20.40 7.90 -24.57
CA GLY A 159 -19.39 7.03 -23.94
C GLY A 159 -18.35 6.49 -24.94
N ILE A 160 -18.78 6.10 -26.16
CA ILE A 160 -17.86 5.69 -27.22
C ILE A 160 -16.97 6.86 -27.64
N ILE A 161 -17.53 8.02 -27.92
CA ILE A 161 -16.79 9.16 -28.41
C ILE A 161 -15.81 9.67 -27.35
N SER A 162 -16.27 9.84 -26.11
CA SER A 162 -15.43 10.34 -25.02
C SER A 162 -14.41 9.30 -24.55
N GLY A 163 -14.79 8.02 -24.42
CA GLY A 163 -13.94 6.95 -23.95
C GLY A 163 -12.87 6.58 -24.99
N PHE A 164 -13.31 5.99 -26.09
CA PHE A 164 -12.39 5.51 -27.13
C PHE A 164 -11.73 6.67 -27.88
N GLY A 165 -12.42 7.79 -28.07
CA GLY A 165 -11.83 8.98 -28.66
C GLY A 165 -10.66 9.52 -27.84
N SER A 166 -10.80 9.61 -26.52
CA SER A 166 -9.70 10.03 -25.64
C SER A 166 -8.52 9.07 -25.67
N ILE A 167 -8.77 7.74 -25.70
CA ILE A 167 -7.70 6.75 -25.85
C ILE A 167 -6.93 6.94 -27.15
N ILE A 168 -7.65 7.16 -28.27
CA ILE A 168 -7.01 7.40 -29.57
C ILE A 168 -6.16 8.68 -29.53
N ILE A 169 -6.67 9.76 -28.93
CA ILE A 169 -5.92 11.02 -28.79
C ILE A 169 -4.65 10.82 -27.94
N ILE A 170 -4.76 10.05 -26.83
CA ILE A 170 -3.60 9.71 -25.98
C ILE A 170 -2.55 8.96 -26.81
N LEU A 171 -2.95 7.89 -27.53
CA LEU A 171 -2.04 7.06 -28.32
C LEU A 171 -1.38 7.87 -29.46
N LEU A 172 -2.13 8.72 -30.13
CA LEU A 172 -1.59 9.61 -31.16
C LEU A 172 -0.66 10.66 -30.55
N GLY A 173 -1.03 11.24 -29.41
CA GLY A 173 -0.21 12.22 -28.70
C GLY A 173 1.13 11.66 -28.24
N ILE A 174 1.15 10.43 -27.72
CA ILE A 174 2.40 9.74 -27.34
C ILE A 174 3.31 9.53 -28.55
N LYS A 175 2.73 9.20 -29.72
CA LYS A 175 3.51 8.88 -30.92
C LYS A 175 4.00 10.12 -31.67
N PHE A 176 3.22 11.21 -31.69
CA PHE A 176 3.45 12.33 -32.60
C PHE A 176 3.74 13.67 -31.92
N SER A 177 3.67 13.74 -30.59
CA SER A 177 3.79 15.01 -29.87
C SER A 177 4.35 14.83 -28.48
N ASN A 178 5.29 15.69 -28.08
CA ASN A 178 5.74 15.81 -26.70
C ASN A 178 4.73 16.56 -25.80
N ALA A 179 3.53 16.87 -26.32
CA ALA A 179 2.52 17.64 -25.58
C ALA A 179 1.90 16.87 -24.39
N LEU A 180 1.91 15.54 -24.40
CA LEU A 180 1.34 14.73 -23.33
C LEU A 180 2.36 14.39 -22.25
N PHE A 181 3.61 14.13 -22.63
CA PHE A 181 4.71 13.84 -21.71
C PHE A 181 5.85 14.82 -22.00
N THR A 182 6.29 15.53 -20.97
CA THR A 182 7.29 16.59 -21.14
C THR A 182 8.71 16.11 -21.00
N GLU A 183 8.91 14.95 -20.37
CA GLU A 183 10.23 14.46 -20.02
C GLU A 183 10.32 12.92 -20.06
N ALA A 184 11.56 12.40 -20.10
CA ALA A 184 11.84 10.98 -19.95
C ALA A 184 11.47 10.51 -18.53
N PHE A 185 11.14 9.21 -18.39
CA PHE A 185 10.80 8.59 -17.12
C PHE A 185 11.92 8.72 -16.10
N THR A 186 11.58 9.17 -14.89
CA THR A 186 12.49 9.22 -13.75
C THR A 186 11.74 8.84 -12.49
N GLU A 187 12.23 7.84 -11.75
CA GLU A 187 11.58 7.36 -10.53
C GLU A 187 11.49 8.45 -9.44
N THR A 188 12.47 9.36 -9.38
CA THR A 188 12.49 10.47 -8.41
C THR A 188 11.32 11.45 -8.54
N LYS A 189 10.61 11.43 -9.68
CA LYS A 189 9.42 12.26 -9.91
C LYS A 189 8.12 11.62 -9.48
N MET A 190 8.16 10.33 -9.19
CA MET A 190 6.97 9.66 -8.65
C MET A 190 6.68 10.16 -7.24
N LYS A 191 5.51 10.76 -7.05
CA LYS A 191 5.07 11.28 -5.76
C LYS A 191 4.69 10.18 -4.77
N VAL A 192 4.26 9.03 -5.28
CA VAL A 192 3.92 7.82 -4.51
C VAL A 192 4.73 6.67 -5.10
N THR A 193 5.51 5.98 -4.30
CA THR A 193 6.47 4.96 -4.77
C THR A 193 5.92 3.54 -4.81
N ASP A 194 4.83 3.27 -4.09
CA ASP A 194 4.11 2.00 -4.13
C ASP A 194 2.58 2.23 -4.05
N CYS A 195 1.81 1.32 -4.63
CA CYS A 195 0.37 1.50 -4.79
C CYS A 195 -0.48 0.86 -3.67
N GLY A 196 0.11 0.09 -2.77
CA GLY A 196 -0.59 -0.56 -1.66
C GLY A 196 -1.70 -1.55 -2.06
N CYS A 197 -1.75 -2.03 -3.33
CA CYS A 197 -2.82 -2.91 -3.82
C CYS A 197 -2.99 -4.21 -3.01
N PHE A 198 -1.90 -4.71 -2.45
CA PHE A 198 -1.88 -5.88 -1.57
C PHE A 198 -1.32 -5.54 -0.18
N GLY A 199 -1.49 -4.28 0.26
CA GLY A 199 -0.95 -3.80 1.54
C GLY A 199 0.54 -4.10 1.69
N ASP A 200 0.95 -4.44 2.91
CA ASP A 200 2.34 -4.84 3.20
C ASP A 200 2.65 -6.32 2.87
N PHE A 201 1.65 -7.10 2.41
CA PHE A 201 1.86 -8.51 2.05
C PHE A 201 2.80 -8.67 0.85
N ILE A 202 2.62 -7.85 -0.20
CA ILE A 202 3.50 -7.79 -1.37
C ILE A 202 3.58 -6.36 -1.87
N LYS A 203 4.79 -5.82 -1.94
CA LYS A 203 5.08 -4.55 -2.60
C LYS A 203 5.35 -4.80 -4.08
N LEU A 204 4.53 -4.24 -4.93
CA LEU A 204 4.65 -4.31 -6.38
C LEU A 204 5.28 -3.03 -6.90
N LYS A 205 6.07 -3.15 -7.97
CA LYS A 205 6.57 -1.97 -8.68
C LYS A 205 5.39 -1.21 -9.32
N PRO A 206 5.43 0.13 -9.39
CA PRO A 206 4.33 0.94 -9.91
C PRO A 206 3.88 0.52 -11.32
N TRP A 207 4.81 0.21 -12.22
CA TRP A 207 4.48 -0.24 -13.57
C TRP A 207 3.77 -1.60 -13.61
N GLU A 208 4.16 -2.56 -12.73
CA GLU A 208 3.52 -3.87 -12.63
C GLU A 208 2.06 -3.72 -12.17
N THR A 209 1.84 -2.83 -11.20
CA THR A 209 0.50 -2.57 -10.67
C THR A 209 -0.39 -1.90 -11.69
N PHE A 210 0.11 -0.89 -12.39
CA PHE A 210 -0.66 -0.19 -13.42
C PHE A 210 -1.10 -1.14 -14.55
N TRP A 211 -0.19 -1.91 -15.14
CA TRP A 211 -0.53 -2.84 -16.20
C TRP A 211 -1.42 -4.00 -15.74
N LYS A 212 -1.27 -4.44 -14.49
CA LYS A 212 -2.19 -5.37 -13.84
C LYS A 212 -3.61 -4.81 -13.83
N ASP A 213 -3.79 -3.56 -13.45
CA ASP A 213 -5.12 -2.94 -13.36
C ASP A 213 -5.72 -2.71 -14.75
N VAL A 214 -4.94 -2.27 -15.73
CA VAL A 214 -5.38 -2.18 -17.14
C VAL A 214 -5.85 -3.54 -17.67
N PHE A 215 -5.14 -4.61 -17.35
CA PHE A 215 -5.54 -5.97 -17.74
C PHE A 215 -6.85 -6.38 -17.05
N LEU A 216 -7.02 -6.05 -15.79
CA LEU A 216 -8.26 -6.32 -15.04
C LEU A 216 -9.43 -5.50 -15.57
N ASP A 217 -9.22 -4.24 -15.92
CA ASP A 217 -10.25 -3.40 -16.56
C ASP A 217 -10.80 -4.06 -17.82
N PHE A 218 -9.91 -4.63 -18.66
CA PHE A 218 -10.35 -5.34 -19.86
C PHE A 218 -11.20 -6.56 -19.52
N ILE A 219 -10.81 -7.40 -18.56
CA ILE A 219 -11.58 -8.57 -18.13
C ILE A 219 -12.94 -8.14 -17.56
N ILE A 220 -12.96 -7.12 -16.71
CA ILE A 220 -14.20 -6.65 -16.07
C ILE A 220 -15.11 -5.94 -17.06
N LEU A 221 -14.55 -5.25 -18.05
CA LEU A 221 -15.32 -4.71 -19.16
C LEU A 221 -16.06 -5.82 -19.94
N VAL A 222 -15.37 -6.94 -20.21
CA VAL A 222 -16.02 -8.12 -20.84
C VAL A 222 -17.15 -8.64 -19.95
N LEU A 223 -16.94 -8.74 -18.63
CA LEU A 223 -17.99 -9.16 -17.69
C LEU A 223 -19.16 -8.15 -17.66
N ALA A 224 -18.87 -6.84 -17.69
CA ALA A 224 -19.88 -5.79 -17.72
C ALA A 224 -20.71 -5.81 -19.00
N LEU A 225 -20.09 -6.02 -20.15
CA LEU A 225 -20.80 -6.12 -21.44
C LEU A 225 -21.58 -7.45 -21.56
N LYS A 226 -21.11 -8.51 -20.92
CA LYS A 226 -21.72 -9.85 -20.93
C LYS A 226 -22.38 -10.23 -19.60
N TYR A 227 -22.83 -9.23 -18.81
CA TYR A 227 -23.39 -9.45 -17.47
C TYR A 227 -24.54 -10.48 -17.44
N ASN A 228 -25.32 -10.61 -18.51
CA ASN A 228 -26.40 -11.58 -18.62
C ASN A 228 -25.91 -13.04 -18.50
N HIS A 229 -24.69 -13.31 -18.92
CA HIS A 229 -24.06 -14.64 -18.90
C HIS A 229 -23.33 -14.96 -17.58
N ILE A 230 -23.27 -14.00 -16.64
CA ILE A 230 -22.76 -14.26 -15.29
C ILE A 230 -23.64 -15.34 -14.64
N SER A 231 -23.00 -16.38 -14.12
CA SER A 231 -23.68 -17.50 -13.47
C SER A 231 -24.25 -17.08 -12.10
N ARG A 232 -25.39 -17.62 -11.73
CA ARG A 232 -25.99 -17.43 -10.40
C ARG A 232 -25.75 -18.65 -9.53
N LEU A 233 -25.23 -18.44 -8.31
CA LEU A 233 -25.17 -19.43 -7.25
C LEU A 233 -26.28 -19.13 -6.25
N PHE A 234 -26.88 -20.13 -5.69
CA PHE A 234 -27.94 -20.05 -4.68
C PHE A 234 -29.24 -19.37 -5.16
N THR A 235 -30.23 -19.40 -4.29
CA THR A 235 -31.48 -18.65 -4.44
C THR A 235 -31.22 -17.14 -4.33
N GLU A 236 -32.20 -16.31 -4.67
CA GLU A 236 -32.08 -14.86 -4.55
C GLU A 236 -31.81 -14.40 -3.11
N LEU A 237 -32.52 -15.02 -2.17
CA LEU A 237 -32.34 -14.77 -0.74
C LEU A 237 -30.91 -15.17 -0.30
N GLY A 238 -30.43 -16.35 -0.74
CA GLY A 238 -29.08 -16.83 -0.41
C GLY A 238 -27.97 -15.92 -0.96
N ARG A 239 -28.11 -15.40 -2.19
CA ARG A 239 -27.19 -14.43 -2.77
C ARG A 239 -27.17 -13.10 -1.99
N SER A 240 -28.36 -12.60 -1.63
CA SER A 240 -28.48 -11.38 -0.85
C SER A 240 -27.89 -11.55 0.56
N PHE A 241 -28.17 -12.69 1.21
CA PHE A 241 -27.58 -13.02 2.51
C PHE A 241 -26.06 -13.11 2.45
N ALA A 242 -25.49 -13.80 1.44
CA ALA A 242 -24.05 -13.88 1.25
C ALA A 242 -23.43 -12.48 1.05
N THR A 243 -24.04 -11.63 0.24
CA THR A 243 -23.49 -10.28 -0.06
C THR A 243 -23.58 -9.35 1.14
N TYR A 244 -24.76 -9.24 1.80
CA TYR A 244 -24.93 -8.37 2.98
C TYR A 244 -24.23 -8.93 4.22
N GLY A 245 -24.20 -10.26 4.38
CA GLY A 245 -23.42 -10.89 5.44
C GLY A 245 -21.93 -10.62 5.31
N THR A 246 -21.40 -10.66 4.07
CA THR A 246 -20.02 -10.27 3.79
C THR A 246 -19.76 -8.80 4.10
N LEU A 247 -20.71 -7.90 3.79
CA LEU A 247 -20.61 -6.48 4.13
C LEU A 247 -20.41 -6.27 5.64
N LEU A 248 -21.25 -6.89 6.44
CA LEU A 248 -21.15 -6.78 7.91
C LEU A 248 -19.90 -7.43 8.46
N LEU A 249 -19.55 -8.61 7.94
CA LEU A 249 -18.36 -9.35 8.39
C LEU A 249 -17.06 -8.61 8.04
N SER A 250 -16.93 -8.11 6.81
CA SER A 250 -15.73 -7.39 6.38
C SER A 250 -15.57 -6.06 7.10
N LEU A 251 -16.66 -5.32 7.32
CA LEU A 251 -16.65 -4.10 8.11
C LEU A 251 -16.24 -4.38 9.56
N PHE A 252 -16.84 -5.39 10.19
CA PHE A 252 -16.46 -5.80 11.55
C PHE A 252 -14.99 -6.22 11.62
N PHE A 253 -14.50 -7.00 10.66
CA PHE A 253 -13.11 -7.45 10.62
C PHE A 253 -12.12 -6.28 10.46
N CYS A 254 -12.41 -5.31 9.59
CA CYS A 254 -11.62 -4.09 9.47
C CYS A 254 -11.56 -3.33 10.80
N LEU A 255 -12.73 -3.11 11.44
CA LEU A 255 -12.80 -2.39 12.71
C LEU A 255 -12.08 -3.16 13.83
N TYR A 256 -12.18 -4.49 13.85
CA TYR A 256 -11.48 -5.33 14.81
C TYR A 256 -9.96 -5.14 14.73
N ASN A 257 -9.37 -5.16 13.53
CA ASN A 257 -7.93 -5.02 13.29
C ASN A 257 -7.38 -3.59 13.41
N PHE A 258 -8.24 -2.62 13.65
CA PHE A 258 -7.84 -1.21 13.65
C PHE A 258 -8.25 -0.50 14.93
N VAL A 259 -9.47 -0.76 15.47
CA VAL A 259 -9.98 -0.06 16.65
C VAL A 259 -9.63 -0.80 17.93
N TRP A 260 -9.61 -2.13 17.88
CA TRP A 260 -9.47 -2.94 19.09
C TRP A 260 -8.14 -3.69 19.20
N ASN A 261 -7.53 -4.06 18.09
CA ASN A 261 -6.34 -4.90 18.10
C ASN A 261 -5.28 -4.40 17.11
N GLU A 262 -4.05 -4.87 17.30
CA GLU A 262 -3.04 -4.88 16.24
C GLU A 262 -3.48 -5.85 15.14
N PRO A 263 -2.98 -5.71 13.89
CA PRO A 263 -3.28 -6.63 12.80
C PRO A 263 -3.11 -8.09 13.19
N VAL A 264 -4.15 -8.91 12.96
CA VAL A 264 -4.13 -10.36 13.29
C VAL A 264 -3.00 -11.10 12.59
N ILE A 265 -2.65 -10.67 11.38
CA ILE A 265 -1.48 -11.15 10.64
C ILE A 265 -0.60 -9.95 10.37
N ASP A 266 0.60 -9.94 10.95
CA ASP A 266 1.54 -8.84 10.74
C ASP A 266 2.47 -9.15 9.56
N PHE A 267 2.29 -8.45 8.45
CA PHE A 267 3.14 -8.55 7.25
C PHE A 267 4.33 -7.59 7.28
N ARG A 268 4.37 -6.67 8.25
CA ARG A 268 5.38 -5.62 8.37
C ARG A 268 6.73 -6.18 8.82
N PRO A 269 7.83 -5.49 8.52
CA PRO A 269 9.17 -5.92 8.94
C PRO A 269 9.33 -5.96 10.47
N TYR A 270 8.49 -5.24 11.20
CA TYR A 270 8.48 -5.16 12.68
C TYR A 270 7.56 -6.20 13.35
N LYS A 271 7.20 -7.28 12.67
CA LYS A 271 6.37 -8.35 13.27
C LYS A 271 7.09 -9.03 14.44
N ILE A 272 6.31 -9.57 15.36
CA ILE A 272 6.81 -10.38 16.49
C ILE A 272 7.74 -11.48 15.96
N GLY A 273 8.91 -11.63 16.60
CA GLY A 273 9.97 -12.56 16.25
C GLY A 273 11.00 -12.05 15.24
N ASN A 274 10.79 -10.90 14.61
CA ASN A 274 11.79 -10.31 13.72
C ASN A 274 12.82 -9.51 14.53
N ASP A 275 14.08 -9.58 14.07
CA ASP A 275 15.17 -8.72 14.49
C ASP A 275 15.20 -7.47 13.63
N ILE A 276 14.98 -6.29 14.25
CA ILE A 276 14.98 -4.99 13.58
C ILE A 276 16.35 -4.69 12.98
N ASN A 277 17.45 -5.08 13.67
CA ASN A 277 18.81 -4.88 13.18
C ASN A 277 19.06 -5.66 11.90
N GLU A 278 18.61 -6.91 11.81
CA GLU A 278 18.68 -7.70 10.56
C GLU A 278 17.85 -7.08 9.45
N MET A 279 16.64 -6.59 9.78
CA MET A 279 15.77 -5.95 8.79
C MET A 279 16.30 -4.61 8.28
N ARG A 280 17.15 -3.92 9.04
CA ARG A 280 17.86 -2.68 8.65
C ARG A 280 19.10 -2.95 7.81
N ARG A 281 19.64 -4.17 7.80
CA ARG A 281 20.81 -4.52 7.01
C ARG A 281 20.44 -4.73 5.54
N MET A 282 21.25 -4.18 4.66
CA MET A 282 21.17 -4.46 3.24
C MET A 282 21.61 -5.92 2.98
N VAL A 283 20.72 -6.70 2.36
CA VAL A 283 21.00 -8.12 2.09
C VAL A 283 22.01 -8.29 0.98
N LYS A 284 21.90 -7.47 -0.08
CA LYS A 284 22.82 -7.45 -1.22
C LYS A 284 22.93 -6.03 -1.75
N PRO A 285 24.15 -5.45 -1.85
CA PRO A 285 24.32 -4.12 -2.39
C PRO A 285 23.91 -4.06 -3.87
N GLU A 286 23.38 -2.91 -4.27
CA GLU A 286 23.14 -2.59 -5.66
C GLU A 286 24.49 -2.42 -6.39
N ILE A 287 24.62 -3.04 -7.56
CA ILE A 287 25.79 -2.88 -8.42
C ILE A 287 25.39 -1.95 -9.57
N LYS A 288 26.05 -0.78 -9.61
CA LYS A 288 25.85 0.21 -10.67
C LYS A 288 27.09 0.30 -11.53
N ASP A 289 26.90 0.49 -12.82
CA ASP A 289 27.89 1.02 -13.75
C ASP A 289 27.48 2.44 -14.15
N TYR A 290 28.43 3.25 -14.53
CA TYR A 290 28.22 4.65 -14.85
C TYR A 290 28.60 4.91 -16.30
N VAL A 291 27.69 5.55 -17.03
CA VAL A 291 27.94 6.06 -18.37
C VAL A 291 27.85 7.58 -18.33
N PHE A 292 28.88 8.23 -18.82
CA PHE A 292 29.01 9.67 -18.83
C PHE A 292 28.75 10.18 -20.24
N VAL A 293 27.86 11.13 -20.38
CA VAL A 293 27.58 11.79 -21.66
C VAL A 293 28.46 13.04 -21.76
N TYR A 294 29.26 13.10 -22.79
CA TYR A 294 30.10 14.25 -23.12
C TYR A 294 29.73 14.79 -24.48
N LYS A 295 29.85 16.10 -24.63
CA LYS A 295 29.63 16.82 -25.87
C LYS A 295 30.95 17.34 -26.43
N ASN A 296 31.21 17.07 -27.69
CA ASN A 296 32.41 17.61 -28.35
C ASN A 296 32.22 19.12 -28.59
N LYS A 297 33.19 19.93 -28.13
CA LYS A 297 33.14 21.41 -28.22
C LYS A 297 33.16 21.93 -29.65
N THR A 298 33.69 21.16 -30.61
CA THR A 298 33.80 21.58 -31.99
C THR A 298 32.67 21.06 -32.86
N SER A 299 32.32 19.78 -32.75
CA SER A 299 31.29 19.14 -33.58
C SER A 299 29.88 19.22 -32.98
N ASN A 300 29.73 19.63 -31.71
CA ASN A 300 28.50 19.57 -30.96
C ASN A 300 27.88 18.15 -30.81
N GLU A 301 28.60 17.11 -31.14
CA GLU A 301 28.20 15.72 -31.07
C GLU A 301 28.20 15.23 -29.61
N GLU A 302 27.13 14.59 -29.15
CA GLU A 302 27.08 13.93 -27.84
C GLU A 302 27.49 12.46 -27.98
N LYS A 303 28.38 12.01 -27.10
CA LYS A 303 28.83 10.63 -27.04
C LYS A 303 28.84 10.10 -25.62
N GLU A 304 28.51 8.82 -25.47
CA GLU A 304 28.51 8.12 -24.20
C GLU A 304 29.90 7.44 -23.98
N PHE A 305 30.45 7.63 -22.79
CA PHE A 305 31.72 7.04 -22.35
C PHE A 305 31.52 6.25 -21.06
N LYS A 306 32.08 5.05 -20.98
CA LYS A 306 32.16 4.29 -19.73
C LYS A 306 33.23 4.84 -18.82
N THR A 307 33.15 4.56 -17.52
CA THR A 307 34.14 5.01 -16.52
C THR A 307 35.58 4.71 -16.93
N ALA A 308 35.85 3.54 -17.51
CA ALA A 308 37.20 3.14 -17.97
C ALA A 308 37.68 3.96 -19.17
N GLU A 309 36.82 4.51 -19.99
CA GLU A 309 37.13 5.29 -21.18
C GLU A 309 37.47 6.75 -20.87
N LEU A 310 37.07 7.24 -19.69
CA LEU A 310 37.29 8.63 -19.25
C LEU A 310 38.78 8.95 -19.08
N VAL A 311 39.61 7.96 -18.77
CA VAL A 311 41.08 8.14 -18.61
C VAL A 311 41.74 8.65 -19.90
N ASN A 312 41.15 8.35 -21.06
CA ASN A 312 41.66 8.74 -22.37
C ASN A 312 40.89 9.92 -22.99
N LEU A 313 40.04 10.61 -22.21
CA LEU A 313 39.24 11.70 -22.71
C LEU A 313 40.10 12.95 -22.94
N THR A 314 39.99 13.53 -24.14
CA THR A 314 40.72 14.76 -24.50
C THR A 314 39.97 16.01 -24.04
N GLU A 315 40.67 17.14 -23.96
CA GLU A 315 40.07 18.44 -23.52
C GLU A 315 38.98 18.98 -24.45
N ASP A 316 38.79 18.36 -25.62
CA ASP A 316 37.76 18.72 -26.58
C ASP A 316 36.33 18.32 -26.17
N TRP A 317 36.20 17.52 -25.11
CA TRP A 317 34.93 17.01 -24.62
C TRP A 317 34.50 17.72 -23.33
N GLU A 318 33.26 18.20 -23.31
CA GLU A 318 32.63 18.83 -22.18
C GLU A 318 31.58 17.90 -21.56
N TYR A 319 31.60 17.75 -20.22
CA TYR A 319 30.64 16.93 -19.49
C TYR A 319 29.21 17.50 -19.60
N VAL A 320 28.26 16.64 -19.96
CA VAL A 320 26.82 16.99 -20.05
C VAL A 320 26.03 16.36 -18.92
N SER A 321 26.14 15.04 -18.78
CA SER A 321 25.35 14.29 -17.79
C SER A 321 25.95 12.93 -17.49
N ARG A 322 25.48 12.30 -16.40
CA ARG A 322 25.78 10.91 -16.03
C ARG A 322 24.50 10.09 -16.10
N LYS A 323 24.60 8.89 -16.66
CA LYS A 323 23.55 7.86 -16.63
C LYS A 323 24.02 6.73 -15.73
N ASP A 324 23.21 6.38 -14.73
CA ASP A 324 23.45 5.24 -13.85
C ASP A 324 22.80 4.00 -14.50
N ILE A 325 23.62 2.98 -14.77
CA ILE A 325 23.16 1.69 -15.30
C ILE A 325 23.17 0.70 -14.14
N VAL A 326 22.01 0.27 -13.70
CA VAL A 326 21.87 -0.76 -12.66
C VAL A 326 22.20 -2.11 -13.29
N LEU A 327 23.36 -2.69 -12.95
CA LEU A 327 23.78 -4.03 -13.37
C LEU A 327 23.09 -5.10 -12.53
N ASP A 328 22.96 -4.86 -11.24
CA ASP A 328 22.27 -5.72 -10.28
C ASP A 328 21.52 -4.82 -9.29
N PRO A 329 20.21 -4.90 -9.21
CA PRO A 329 19.44 -4.04 -8.30
C PRO A 329 19.66 -4.39 -6.82
N GLY A 330 20.40 -5.44 -6.52
CA GLY A 330 20.65 -5.88 -5.15
C GLY A 330 19.36 -6.32 -4.44
N ILE A 331 19.46 -6.45 -3.13
CA ILE A 331 18.31 -6.68 -2.23
C ILE A 331 18.42 -5.64 -1.11
N PRO A 332 17.61 -4.57 -1.16
CA PRO A 332 17.67 -3.51 -0.17
C PRO A 332 17.23 -3.99 1.21
N ALA A 333 17.59 -3.24 2.23
CA ALA A 333 17.05 -3.43 3.57
C ALA A 333 15.52 -3.32 3.56
N LYS A 334 14.85 -4.08 4.42
CA LYS A 334 13.39 -3.99 4.58
C LYS A 334 12.98 -2.75 5.39
N ILE A 335 13.89 -2.28 6.24
CA ILE A 335 13.73 -1.05 7.03
C ILE A 335 14.86 -0.10 6.60
N THR A 336 14.49 1.01 5.99
CA THR A 336 15.45 1.99 5.44
C THR A 336 15.37 3.37 6.10
N ASN A 337 14.36 3.59 6.95
CA ASN A 337 14.00 4.92 7.43
C ASN A 337 13.76 4.99 8.95
N LEU A 338 14.26 4.03 9.73
CA LEU A 338 14.20 4.08 11.20
C LEU A 338 15.47 4.72 11.76
N TYR A 339 15.34 5.96 12.21
CA TYR A 339 16.36 6.73 12.91
C TYR A 339 15.75 7.30 14.18
N ILE A 340 16.37 7.03 15.33
CA ILE A 340 15.90 7.47 16.65
C ILE A 340 16.94 8.43 17.22
N PHE A 341 16.47 9.59 17.68
CA PHE A 341 17.30 10.67 18.17
C PHE A 341 17.00 10.95 19.64
N ASN A 342 18.03 11.30 20.41
CA ASN A 342 17.91 11.80 21.77
C ASN A 342 17.53 13.31 21.79
N GLU A 343 17.43 13.91 22.97
CA GLU A 343 17.12 15.34 23.17
C GLU A 343 18.20 16.25 22.55
N ASP A 344 19.46 15.80 22.52
CA ASP A 344 20.60 16.50 21.92
C ASP A 344 20.68 16.35 20.39
N ARG A 345 19.69 15.67 19.77
CA ARG A 345 19.63 15.32 18.35
C ARG A 345 20.75 14.39 17.87
N GLU A 346 21.32 13.62 18.76
CA GLU A 346 22.25 12.56 18.42
C GLU A 346 21.45 11.29 18.07
N GLU A 347 21.89 10.58 17.03
CA GLU A 347 21.29 9.31 16.65
C GLU A 347 21.67 8.21 17.65
N VAL A 348 20.70 7.60 18.30
CA VAL A 348 20.86 6.56 19.31
C VAL A 348 20.16 5.24 18.92
N THR A 349 19.83 5.08 17.65
CA THR A 349 19.06 3.93 17.15
C THR A 349 19.73 2.62 17.50
N ASP A 350 21.04 2.50 17.23
CA ASP A 350 21.79 1.26 17.46
C ASP A 350 21.99 1.00 18.95
N ASP A 351 22.16 2.01 19.77
CA ASP A 351 22.32 1.87 21.23
C ASP A 351 21.04 1.30 21.86
N LEU A 352 19.87 1.81 21.44
CA LEU A 352 18.57 1.34 21.93
C LEU A 352 18.21 -0.05 21.42
N LEU A 353 18.55 -0.37 20.18
CA LEU A 353 18.22 -1.67 19.58
C LEU A 353 19.18 -2.78 20.04
N ASN A 354 20.44 -2.47 20.35
CA ASN A 354 21.41 -3.47 20.80
C ASN A 354 21.42 -3.71 22.34
N ASP A 355 20.45 -3.15 23.06
CA ASP A 355 20.29 -3.46 24.49
C ASP A 355 20.07 -4.97 24.67
N PRO A 356 20.99 -5.69 25.36
CA PRO A 356 20.88 -7.13 25.57
C PRO A 356 19.76 -7.51 26.53
N GLU A 357 19.30 -6.59 27.35
CA GLU A 357 18.22 -6.78 28.29
C GLU A 357 16.86 -6.46 27.66
N TYR A 358 15.80 -6.70 28.39
CA TYR A 358 14.46 -6.32 27.95
C TYR A 358 14.24 -4.82 28.04
N SER A 359 13.68 -4.27 26.97
CA SER A 359 13.25 -2.86 26.91
C SER A 359 11.77 -2.77 26.59
N LEU A 360 11.01 -2.05 27.41
CA LEU A 360 9.62 -1.69 27.15
C LEU A 360 9.59 -0.32 26.46
N VAL A 361 9.00 -0.27 25.29
CA VAL A 361 8.99 0.91 24.44
C VAL A 361 7.56 1.35 24.15
N VAL A 362 7.20 2.54 24.61
CA VAL A 362 5.93 3.18 24.28
C VAL A 362 6.09 3.94 22.97
N ILE A 363 5.32 3.58 21.95
CA ILE A 363 5.28 4.31 20.68
C ILE A 363 4.03 5.16 20.62
N SER A 364 4.20 6.47 20.60
CA SER A 364 3.14 7.43 20.41
C SER A 364 3.49 8.32 19.21
N TYR A 365 3.21 7.81 18.01
CA TYR A 365 3.63 8.46 16.76
C TYR A 365 3.02 9.85 16.54
N LYS A 366 1.96 10.21 17.29
CA LYS A 366 1.36 11.55 17.30
C LYS A 366 0.76 11.84 18.67
N LEU A 367 1.41 12.70 19.45
CA LEU A 367 0.99 13.01 20.83
C LEU A 367 -0.36 13.71 20.87
N SER A 368 -0.66 14.58 19.91
CA SER A 368 -1.95 15.28 19.82
C SER A 368 -3.16 14.36 19.56
N LYS A 369 -2.91 13.11 19.15
CA LYS A 369 -3.93 12.07 18.88
C LYS A 369 -3.80 10.86 19.81
N THR A 370 -2.93 10.93 20.80
CA THR A 370 -2.72 9.85 21.75
C THR A 370 -3.82 9.81 22.82
N CYS A 371 -3.86 8.72 23.57
CA CYS A 371 -4.80 8.52 24.68
C CYS A 371 -4.14 9.00 25.96
N ASP A 372 -4.50 10.19 26.46
CA ASP A 372 -3.97 10.75 27.71
C ASP A 372 -4.26 9.83 28.91
N ASP A 373 -5.50 9.27 28.99
CA ASP A 373 -5.91 8.35 30.05
C ASP A 373 -5.05 7.07 30.08
N CYS A 374 -4.59 6.59 28.90
CA CYS A 374 -3.71 5.43 28.84
C CYS A 374 -2.38 5.67 29.56
N PHE A 375 -1.88 6.89 29.61
CA PHE A 375 -0.68 7.25 30.34
C PHE A 375 -0.99 7.37 31.83
N ALA A 376 -2.01 8.12 32.20
CA ALA A 376 -2.37 8.38 33.59
C ALA A 376 -2.78 7.12 34.35
N GLU A 377 -3.53 6.21 33.71
CA GLU A 377 -4.12 5.04 34.36
C GLU A 377 -3.25 3.79 34.26
N HIS A 378 -2.29 3.73 33.33
CA HIS A 378 -1.62 2.46 33.08
C HIS A 378 -0.11 2.57 32.75
N LEU A 379 0.30 3.37 31.77
CA LEU A 379 1.69 3.41 31.30
C LEU A 379 2.64 4.01 32.32
N ASN A 380 2.21 5.00 33.11
CA ASN A 380 3.00 5.61 34.16
C ASN A 380 3.28 4.63 35.30
N ASP A 381 2.28 3.85 35.71
CA ASP A 381 2.43 2.80 36.73
C ASP A 381 3.34 1.67 36.23
N LEU A 382 3.12 1.24 34.98
CA LEU A 382 3.95 0.23 34.33
C LEU A 382 5.41 0.66 34.26
N ALA A 383 5.69 1.92 33.91
CA ALA A 383 7.04 2.47 33.89
C ALA A 383 7.68 2.53 35.27
N ALA A 384 6.91 2.92 36.29
CA ALA A 384 7.40 2.96 37.68
C ALA A 384 7.76 1.57 38.22
N GLU A 385 6.95 0.55 37.91
CA GLU A 385 7.21 -0.83 38.29
C GLU A 385 8.40 -1.43 37.51
N SER A 386 8.50 -1.14 36.22
CA SER A 386 9.61 -1.55 35.36
C SER A 386 10.95 -0.99 35.88
N LYS A 387 10.97 0.29 36.27
CA LYS A 387 12.15 0.94 36.86
C LYS A 387 12.59 0.27 38.17
N LYS A 388 11.64 -0.12 39.04
CA LYS A 388 11.96 -0.85 40.27
C LYS A 388 12.56 -2.24 39.99
N ALA A 389 12.16 -2.86 38.89
CA ALA A 389 12.67 -4.16 38.47
C ALA A 389 13.96 -4.08 37.63
N GLY A 390 14.46 -2.88 37.33
CA GLY A 390 15.64 -2.68 36.50
C GLY A 390 15.40 -2.91 35.00
N ILE A 391 14.14 -2.84 34.54
CA ILE A 391 13.77 -2.97 33.14
C ILE A 391 13.78 -1.60 32.49
N THR A 392 14.47 -1.48 31.35
CA THR A 392 14.50 -0.25 30.54
C THR A 392 13.12 0.10 30.03
N PHE A 393 12.69 1.38 30.24
CA PHE A 393 11.39 1.87 29.80
C PHE A 393 11.53 3.27 29.20
N TYR A 394 11.09 3.48 27.94
CA TYR A 394 11.15 4.77 27.28
C TYR A 394 10.03 4.94 26.24
N GLY A 395 9.82 6.18 25.80
CA GLY A 395 8.87 6.50 24.74
C GLY A 395 9.57 6.87 23.44
N ILE A 396 8.88 6.72 22.31
CA ILE A 396 9.30 7.28 21.00
C ILE A 396 8.11 7.99 20.37
N THR A 397 8.35 9.20 19.87
CA THR A 397 7.33 10.04 19.23
C THR A 397 7.91 10.85 18.07
N SER A 398 7.04 11.37 17.19
CA SER A 398 7.42 12.32 16.15
C SER A 398 7.24 13.79 16.57
N ASP A 399 6.57 14.03 17.69
CA ASP A 399 6.27 15.37 18.20
C ASP A 399 7.27 15.78 19.30
N ASP A 400 7.33 17.07 19.63
CA ASP A 400 7.97 17.53 20.87
C ASP A 400 7.17 17.05 22.08
N ALA A 401 7.81 16.28 22.96
CA ALA A 401 7.16 15.65 24.10
C ALA A 401 7.16 16.52 25.37
N THR A 402 7.83 17.66 25.39
CA THR A 402 8.09 18.48 26.59
C THR A 402 6.79 18.86 27.33
N GLU A 403 5.83 19.40 26.60
CA GLU A 403 4.53 19.80 27.17
C GLU A 403 3.71 18.55 27.59
N PHE A 404 3.76 17.51 26.78
CA PHE A 404 3.02 16.26 27.03
C PHE A 404 3.52 15.55 28.30
N ILE A 405 4.83 15.47 28.50
CA ILE A 405 5.47 14.88 29.68
C ILE A 405 5.02 15.63 30.93
N SER A 406 5.09 16.97 30.90
CA SER A 406 4.70 17.81 32.01
C SER A 406 3.22 17.71 32.35
N LYS A 407 2.35 17.75 31.34
CA LYS A 407 0.89 17.66 31.49
C LYS A 407 0.46 16.32 32.08
N ASN A 408 1.04 15.22 31.63
CA ASN A 408 0.62 13.87 32.00
C ASN A 408 1.50 13.21 33.07
N ASN A 409 2.43 13.98 33.68
CA ASN A 409 3.39 13.49 34.70
C ASN A 409 4.11 12.21 34.28
N VAL A 410 4.58 12.14 33.01
CA VAL A 410 5.21 10.95 32.46
C VAL A 410 6.57 10.70 33.12
N PRO A 411 6.83 9.53 33.74
CA PRO A 411 8.04 9.27 34.51
C PRO A 411 9.22 8.72 33.68
N PHE A 412 9.16 8.81 32.35
CA PHE A 412 10.18 8.31 31.43
C PHE A 412 10.44 9.30 30.28
N ASN A 413 11.60 9.17 29.63
CA ASN A 413 12.01 10.02 28.54
C ASN A 413 11.39 9.58 27.21
N PHE A 414 11.17 10.55 26.31
CA PHE A 414 10.82 10.31 24.92
C PHE A 414 12.02 10.60 24.03
N TYR A 415 12.25 9.66 23.10
CA TYR A 415 13.12 9.84 21.95
C TYR A 415 12.31 10.32 20.76
N SER A 416 12.98 10.95 19.78
CA SER A 416 12.35 11.46 18.57
C SER A 416 12.62 10.53 17.38
N ALA A 417 11.60 10.30 16.55
CA ALA A 417 11.72 9.58 15.27
C ALA A 417 10.63 10.04 14.31
N ASP A 418 10.81 9.75 13.00
CA ASP A 418 9.80 10.09 12.01
C ASP A 418 8.48 9.34 12.23
N GLU A 419 7.38 9.99 11.92
CA GLU A 419 6.02 9.46 12.11
C GLU A 419 5.76 8.19 11.27
N THR A 420 6.30 8.13 10.04
CA THR A 420 6.06 7.02 9.10
C THR A 420 6.61 5.67 9.59
N PRO A 421 7.89 5.55 10.01
CA PRO A 421 8.38 4.30 10.60
C PRO A 421 7.64 3.95 11.90
N LEU A 422 7.32 4.91 12.76
CA LEU A 422 6.58 4.65 14.00
C LEU A 422 5.19 4.04 13.72
N LYS A 423 4.44 4.58 12.76
CA LYS A 423 3.18 4.00 12.29
C LYS A 423 3.37 2.60 11.71
N THR A 424 4.53 2.30 11.14
CA THR A 424 4.83 0.97 10.60
C THR A 424 5.18 -0.02 11.70
N ILE A 425 5.81 0.41 12.77
CA ILE A 425 6.13 -0.44 13.93
C ILE A 425 4.83 -0.92 14.60
N ILE A 426 3.91 -0.01 14.89
CA ILE A 426 2.68 -0.31 15.62
C ILE A 426 1.51 0.52 15.07
N ARG A 427 0.31 -0.06 15.02
CA ARG A 427 -0.90 0.63 14.53
C ARG A 427 -1.67 1.35 15.63
N SER A 428 -1.37 1.09 16.87
CA SER A 428 -1.97 1.74 18.04
C SER A 428 -1.24 3.03 18.42
N ASN A 429 -1.97 4.04 18.89
CA ASN A 429 -1.43 5.30 19.39
C ASN A 429 -2.06 5.67 20.75
N PRO A 430 -1.38 5.45 21.91
CA PRO A 430 -0.08 4.79 22.00
C PRO A 430 -0.16 3.28 21.75
N GLY A 431 0.99 2.67 21.50
CA GLY A 431 1.19 1.24 21.51
C GLY A 431 2.39 0.87 22.36
N LEU A 432 2.46 -0.35 22.88
CA LEU A 432 3.56 -0.84 23.69
C LEU A 432 4.31 -1.95 22.94
N LEU A 433 5.63 -1.87 22.95
CA LEU A 433 6.55 -2.85 22.40
C LEU A 433 7.39 -3.46 23.53
N LEU A 434 7.69 -4.76 23.44
CA LEU A 434 8.75 -5.41 24.20
C LEU A 434 9.85 -5.80 23.24
N LEU A 435 11.04 -5.26 23.44
CA LEU A 435 12.24 -5.54 22.68
C LEU A 435 13.26 -6.28 23.52
N LYS A 436 14.11 -7.07 22.88
CA LYS A 436 15.33 -7.62 23.45
C LYS A 436 16.37 -7.80 22.37
N ASN A 437 17.50 -7.12 22.49
CA ASN A 437 18.59 -7.17 21.51
C ASN A 437 18.11 -7.02 20.06
N GLY A 438 17.28 -6.00 19.80
CA GLY A 438 16.70 -5.72 18.49
C GLY A 438 15.53 -6.60 18.07
N VAL A 439 15.27 -7.70 18.77
CA VAL A 439 14.16 -8.61 18.45
C VAL A 439 12.84 -8.07 19.02
N VAL A 440 11.82 -8.00 18.21
CA VAL A 440 10.45 -7.70 18.64
C VAL A 440 9.88 -8.93 19.35
N VAL A 441 9.86 -8.89 20.67
CA VAL A 441 9.36 -10.01 21.50
C VAL A 441 7.84 -10.02 21.55
N ASN A 442 7.22 -8.85 21.75
CA ASN A 442 5.76 -8.71 21.71
C ASN A 442 5.33 -7.26 21.43
N LYS A 443 4.03 -7.08 21.04
CA LYS A 443 3.39 -5.80 20.81
C LYS A 443 1.97 -5.81 21.38
N TRP A 444 1.54 -4.66 21.95
CA TRP A 444 0.19 -4.52 22.49
C TRP A 444 -0.46 -3.24 22.02
N HIS A 445 -1.69 -3.39 21.58
CA HIS A 445 -2.58 -2.28 21.31
C HIS A 445 -2.98 -1.58 22.61
N ARG A 446 -3.21 -0.26 22.61
CA ARG A 446 -3.59 0.53 23.80
C ARG A 446 -4.76 -0.01 24.61
N LYS A 447 -5.66 -0.78 23.99
CA LYS A 447 -6.81 -1.40 24.66
C LYS A 447 -6.47 -2.72 25.39
N HIS A 448 -5.26 -3.22 25.21
CA HIS A 448 -4.79 -4.50 25.76
C HIS A 448 -3.40 -4.37 26.37
N LEU A 449 -3.12 -3.21 26.98
CA LEU A 449 -1.86 -2.99 27.68
C LEU A 449 -1.74 -3.99 28.84
N PRO A 450 -0.62 -4.72 28.99
CA PRO A 450 -0.42 -5.70 30.04
C PRO A 450 -0.07 -5.01 31.36
N SER A 451 -0.42 -5.60 32.50
CA SER A 451 0.14 -5.21 33.80
C SER A 451 1.59 -5.68 33.92
N PHE A 452 2.37 -5.03 34.83
CA PHE A 452 3.73 -5.46 35.11
C PHE A 452 3.79 -6.91 35.58
N GLU A 453 2.87 -7.34 36.45
CA GLU A 453 2.77 -8.73 36.93
C GLU A 453 2.62 -9.73 35.78
N THR A 454 1.84 -9.40 34.77
CA THR A 454 1.67 -10.25 33.57
C THR A 454 2.98 -10.36 32.78
N LEU A 455 3.69 -9.24 32.61
CA LEU A 455 4.99 -9.22 31.91
C LEU A 455 6.07 -9.95 32.70
N ASP A 456 6.13 -9.76 34.02
CA ASP A 456 7.08 -10.37 34.91
C ASP A 456 6.97 -11.91 34.88
N LYS A 457 5.72 -12.41 34.94
CA LYS A 457 5.46 -13.85 34.82
C LYS A 457 5.80 -14.44 33.46
N ALA A 458 5.56 -13.67 32.38
CA ALA A 458 5.71 -14.18 31.03
C ALA A 458 7.14 -14.07 30.50
N TYR A 459 7.91 -13.06 30.91
CA TYR A 459 9.17 -12.70 30.25
C TYR A 459 10.35 -12.49 31.22
N PHE A 460 10.14 -11.98 32.44
CA PHE A 460 11.22 -11.50 33.29
C PHE A 460 11.58 -12.51 34.39
N LYS A 461 10.61 -13.16 34.98
CA LYS A 461 10.88 -14.29 35.91
C LYS A 461 11.18 -15.56 35.13
N LYS A 462 12.44 -15.93 35.14
CA LYS A 462 12.89 -17.30 34.83
C LYS A 462 13.12 -18.08 36.08
#